data_cdf8342cc4b4c541e7db490104f6efcd
#
_entry.id   cdf8342cc4b4c541e7db490104f6efcd
#
_cell.length_a   1.000
_cell.length_b   1.000
_cell.length_c   1.000
_cell.angle_alpha   90.00
_cell.angle_beta   90.00
_cell.angle_gamma   90.00
#
_symmetry.space_group_name_H-M   'P 1'
#
loop_
_entity.id
_entity.type
_entity.pdbx_description
1 polymer ?
#
loop_
_entity_poly.entity_id
_entity_poly.type
_entity_poly.pdbx_seq_one_letter_code
_entity_poly.pdbx_strand_id
1 'polypeptide(L)'
;MKIYIVQPYYSLEEADLSKCFDEMLALLETVGEDADVIALPEYCDIPASCDSKSTFHMSIEKYNDIIKSKAANAAKRCRSIVFFNAADKTPTGWRNTTYALDREGNVVGKYYKAHPAPSEVKTDSEGGNELDVSYSYEFREPDVIEIEGIRFGFMTCYDFYFYESFEPLARKNVDIIIGCSHQRTDTHEALSIINRFLCYNTNAYLVRSAVSLGLDSKICGCSSIIAPDGRVLVDMKSEIGVSSADIDQRKKYYKPAGFGGAPWRMRARYGSW
;
A
#
# COMPACT_ATOMS: atom_id res chain seq x y z
N MET A 1 7.18 -3.24 17.55
CA MET A 1 6.44 -2.25 16.73
C MET A 1 5.09 -2.87 16.39
N LYS A 2 4.01 -2.21 16.75
CA LYS A 2 2.65 -2.68 16.49
C LYS A 2 2.11 -2.03 15.21
N ILE A 3 1.76 -2.86 14.25
CA ILE A 3 1.29 -2.43 12.93
C ILE A 3 -0.19 -2.73 12.79
N TYR A 4 -0.95 -1.76 12.34
CA TYR A 4 -2.36 -1.90 12.00
C TYR A 4 -2.56 -1.75 10.50
N ILE A 5 -3.43 -2.61 9.94
CA ILE A 5 -3.90 -2.56 8.56
C ILE A 5 -5.41 -2.43 8.55
N VAL A 6 -5.91 -1.59 7.64
CA VAL A 6 -7.35 -1.33 7.48
C VAL A 6 -7.82 -1.92 6.16
N GLN A 7 -8.83 -2.78 6.18
CA GLN A 7 -9.46 -3.36 4.99
C GLN A 7 -10.93 -2.95 4.94
N PRO A 8 -11.26 -1.84 4.25
CA PRO A 8 -12.64 -1.41 4.08
C PRO A 8 -13.36 -2.23 3.01
N TYR A 9 -14.69 -2.18 3.05
CA TYR A 9 -15.52 -2.62 1.94
C TYR A 9 -15.37 -1.67 0.75
N TYR A 10 -15.36 -2.24 -0.45
CA TYR A 10 -15.37 -1.52 -1.72
C TYR A 10 -16.54 -2.00 -2.56
N SER A 11 -17.49 -1.11 -2.84
CA SER A 11 -18.63 -1.40 -3.69
C SER A 11 -18.27 -1.28 -5.17
N LEU A 12 -18.88 -2.13 -5.99
CA LEU A 12 -18.83 -2.01 -7.44
C LEU A 12 -19.86 -1.01 -7.98
N GLU A 13 -20.72 -0.47 -7.12
CA GLU A 13 -21.76 0.50 -7.46
C GLU A 13 -21.31 1.92 -7.09
N GLU A 14 -21.34 2.82 -8.07
CA GLU A 14 -20.99 4.23 -7.88
C GLU A 14 -21.84 4.93 -6.81
N ALA A 15 -23.09 4.55 -6.69
CA ALA A 15 -24.02 5.10 -5.70
C ALA A 15 -23.55 4.91 -4.24
N ASP A 16 -22.68 3.95 -3.99
CA ASP A 16 -22.15 3.62 -2.66
C ASP A 16 -20.90 4.44 -2.27
N LEU A 17 -20.39 5.35 -3.12
CA LEU A 17 -19.18 6.13 -2.84
C LEU A 17 -19.18 6.76 -1.45
N SER A 18 -20.26 7.47 -1.08
CA SER A 18 -20.31 8.12 0.24
C SER A 18 -20.35 7.13 1.38
N LYS A 19 -21.12 6.07 1.25
CA LYS A 19 -21.24 5.01 2.27
C LYS A 19 -19.92 4.31 2.50
N CYS A 20 -19.24 3.88 1.43
CA CYS A 20 -17.93 3.21 1.54
C CYS A 20 -16.87 4.14 2.15
N PHE A 21 -16.90 5.44 1.81
CA PHE A 21 -16.01 6.41 2.41
C PHE A 21 -16.23 6.56 3.92
N ASP A 22 -17.48 6.73 4.36
CA ASP A 22 -17.83 6.88 5.77
C ASP A 22 -17.49 5.61 6.56
N GLU A 23 -17.74 4.42 6.00
CA GLU A 23 -17.37 3.14 6.60
C GLU A 23 -15.84 2.99 6.74
N MET A 24 -15.06 3.38 5.73
CA MET A 24 -13.60 3.37 5.81
C MET A 24 -13.10 4.31 6.91
N LEU A 25 -13.66 5.51 7.03
CA LEU A 25 -13.31 6.45 8.09
C LEU A 25 -13.68 5.90 9.46
N ALA A 26 -14.84 5.26 9.59
CA ALA A 26 -15.25 4.62 10.85
C ALA A 26 -14.27 3.52 11.27
N LEU A 27 -13.77 2.70 10.33
CA LEU A 27 -12.72 1.72 10.61
C LEU A 27 -11.41 2.38 11.07
N LEU A 28 -10.99 3.48 10.44
CA LEU A 28 -9.79 4.20 10.85
C LEU A 28 -9.90 4.72 12.29
N GLU A 29 -11.08 5.13 12.74
CA GLU A 29 -11.31 5.56 14.13
C GLU A 29 -11.22 4.39 15.15
N THR A 30 -11.40 3.13 14.71
CA THR A 30 -11.26 1.95 15.58
C THR A 30 -9.81 1.49 15.78
N VAL A 31 -8.86 2.06 15.06
CA VAL A 31 -7.44 1.74 15.24
C VAL A 31 -7.01 2.10 16.66
N GLY A 32 -6.32 1.17 17.32
CA GLY A 32 -5.87 1.33 18.71
C GLY A 32 -4.80 2.42 18.87
N GLU A 33 -4.82 3.09 20.02
CA GLU A 33 -3.82 4.13 20.36
C GLU A 33 -2.41 3.58 20.56
N ASP A 34 -2.26 2.26 20.63
CA ASP A 34 -0.99 1.55 20.73
C ASP A 34 -0.34 1.26 19.35
N ALA A 35 -0.91 1.81 18.28
CA ALA A 35 -0.37 1.67 16.94
C ALA A 35 0.95 2.42 16.78
N ASP A 36 1.97 1.78 16.24
CA ASP A 36 3.20 2.42 15.77
C ASP A 36 3.11 2.80 14.29
N VAL A 37 2.45 1.95 13.50
CA VAL A 37 2.22 2.15 12.08
C VAL A 37 0.78 1.80 11.73
N ILE A 38 0.16 2.63 10.88
CA ILE A 38 -1.17 2.41 10.31
C ILE A 38 -1.05 2.45 8.79
N ALA A 39 -1.60 1.45 8.10
CA ALA A 39 -1.68 1.43 6.65
C ALA A 39 -3.12 1.34 6.16
N LEU A 40 -3.46 2.21 5.20
CA LEU A 40 -4.74 2.24 4.50
C LEU A 40 -4.55 1.77 3.03
N PRO A 41 -5.64 1.38 2.34
CA PRO A 41 -5.56 0.86 0.98
C PRO A 41 -5.23 1.92 -0.07
N GLU A 42 -5.13 1.48 -1.32
CA GLU A 42 -5.05 2.35 -2.50
C GLU A 42 -6.35 3.16 -2.66
N TYR A 43 -6.23 4.37 -3.17
CA TYR A 43 -7.37 5.23 -3.54
C TYR A 43 -8.40 5.43 -2.41
N CYS A 44 -7.94 5.86 -1.23
CA CYS A 44 -8.86 6.20 -0.13
C CYS A 44 -9.84 7.33 -0.46
N ASP A 45 -9.54 8.12 -1.50
CA ASP A 45 -10.42 9.16 -2.05
C ASP A 45 -11.35 8.68 -3.17
N ILE A 46 -11.27 7.38 -3.53
CA ILE A 46 -12.14 6.70 -4.50
C ILE A 46 -12.61 5.38 -3.88
N PRO A 47 -13.50 5.45 -2.88
CA PRO A 47 -13.83 4.32 -2.00
C PRO A 47 -14.80 3.31 -2.60
N ALA A 48 -15.34 3.57 -3.80
CA ALA A 48 -16.17 2.65 -4.58
C ALA A 48 -15.89 2.83 -6.08
N SER A 49 -16.51 1.99 -6.92
CA SER A 49 -16.38 2.09 -8.37
C SER A 49 -16.89 3.43 -8.89
N CYS A 50 -16.22 3.95 -9.92
CA CYS A 50 -16.67 5.13 -10.65
C CYS A 50 -16.93 4.71 -12.09
N ASP A 51 -18.12 5.05 -12.61
CA ASP A 51 -18.58 4.63 -13.92
C ASP A 51 -17.99 5.49 -15.06
N SER A 52 -17.41 6.64 -14.70
CA SER A 52 -16.82 7.57 -15.64
C SER A 52 -15.61 8.29 -15.07
N LYS A 53 -14.77 8.86 -15.96
CA LYS A 53 -13.71 9.79 -15.59
C LYS A 53 -14.25 10.97 -14.78
N SER A 54 -15.40 11.49 -15.15
CA SER A 54 -16.01 12.63 -14.44
C SER A 54 -16.29 12.28 -13.00
N THR A 55 -16.91 11.12 -12.73
CA THR A 55 -17.19 10.67 -11.37
C THR A 55 -15.92 10.37 -10.59
N PHE A 56 -14.92 9.78 -11.26
CA PHE A 56 -13.62 9.54 -10.67
C PHE A 56 -12.97 10.84 -10.17
N HIS A 57 -12.93 11.88 -11.02
CA HIS A 57 -12.37 13.17 -10.62
C HIS A 57 -13.24 13.90 -9.58
N MET A 58 -14.58 13.82 -9.67
CA MET A 58 -15.46 14.35 -8.62
C MET A 58 -15.25 13.67 -7.27
N SER A 59 -15.01 12.37 -7.26
CA SER A 59 -14.68 11.63 -6.02
C SER A 59 -13.39 12.15 -5.39
N ILE A 60 -12.33 12.32 -6.19
CA ILE A 60 -11.09 12.92 -5.73
C ILE A 60 -11.36 14.31 -5.13
N GLU A 61 -12.01 15.21 -5.88
CA GLU A 61 -12.26 16.57 -5.42
C GLU A 61 -13.09 16.61 -4.11
N LYS A 62 -14.00 15.67 -3.94
CA LYS A 62 -14.85 15.58 -2.75
C LYS A 62 -14.13 15.03 -1.53
N TYR A 63 -13.32 13.98 -1.69
CA TYR A 63 -12.82 13.19 -0.56
C TYR A 63 -11.33 13.36 -0.25
N ASN A 64 -10.54 13.89 -1.18
CA ASN A 64 -9.09 13.95 -1.06
C ASN A 64 -8.60 14.72 0.16
N ASP A 65 -9.09 15.96 0.36
CA ASP A 65 -8.70 16.77 1.51
C ASP A 65 -9.23 16.21 2.82
N ILE A 66 -10.39 15.55 2.78
CA ILE A 66 -10.99 14.91 3.96
C ILE A 66 -10.11 13.74 4.40
N ILE A 67 -9.73 12.84 3.51
CA ILE A 67 -8.88 11.69 3.90
C ILE A 67 -7.50 12.13 4.36
N LYS A 68 -6.88 13.13 3.73
CA LYS A 68 -5.62 13.72 4.20
C LYS A 68 -5.71 14.22 5.64
N SER A 69 -6.78 14.98 5.93
CA SER A 69 -7.04 15.48 7.29
C SER A 69 -7.29 14.35 8.29
N LYS A 70 -8.10 13.35 7.91
CA LYS A 70 -8.41 12.20 8.78
C LYS A 70 -7.20 11.32 9.05
N ALA A 71 -6.36 11.06 8.06
CA ALA A 71 -5.10 10.34 8.22
C ALA A 71 -4.13 11.10 9.15
N ALA A 72 -4.01 12.43 8.99
CA ALA A 72 -3.20 13.27 9.87
C ALA A 72 -3.73 13.27 11.32
N ASN A 73 -5.06 13.28 11.51
CA ASN A 73 -5.66 13.19 12.84
C ASN A 73 -5.43 11.82 13.48
N ALA A 74 -5.52 10.73 12.70
CA ALA A 74 -5.19 9.38 13.18
C ALA A 74 -3.72 9.27 13.60
N ALA A 75 -2.79 9.86 12.81
CA ALA A 75 -1.37 9.92 13.16
C ALA A 75 -1.15 10.60 14.53
N LYS A 76 -1.79 11.75 14.76
CA LYS A 76 -1.71 12.49 16.04
C LYS A 76 -2.37 11.73 17.19
N ARG A 77 -3.57 11.19 16.98
CA ARG A 77 -4.35 10.47 18.01
C ARG A 77 -3.59 9.25 18.53
N CYS A 78 -3.07 8.44 17.60
CA CYS A 78 -2.34 7.21 17.94
C CYS A 78 -0.83 7.43 18.11
N ARG A 79 -0.32 8.63 17.83
CA ARG A 79 1.12 8.92 17.76
C ARG A 79 1.84 7.91 16.84
N SER A 80 1.26 7.67 15.66
CA SER A 80 1.66 6.64 14.70
C SER A 80 2.21 7.22 13.42
N ILE A 81 3.08 6.48 12.74
CA ILE A 81 3.38 6.70 11.33
C ILE A 81 2.17 6.21 10.53
N VAL A 82 1.64 7.01 9.62
CA VAL A 82 0.47 6.63 8.81
C VAL A 82 0.83 6.62 7.33
N PHE A 83 0.49 5.53 6.67
CA PHE A 83 0.56 5.39 5.22
C PHE A 83 -0.86 5.28 4.66
N PHE A 84 -1.16 6.10 3.67
CA PHE A 84 -2.43 6.04 2.95
C PHE A 84 -2.19 6.43 1.49
N ASN A 85 -3.05 5.94 0.60
CA ASN A 85 -2.95 6.28 -0.80
C ASN A 85 -4.17 7.09 -1.23
N ALA A 86 -3.91 8.17 -1.95
CA ALA A 86 -4.90 9.07 -2.53
C ALA A 86 -4.27 9.81 -3.71
N ALA A 87 -5.08 10.45 -4.53
CA ALA A 87 -4.58 11.26 -5.64
C ALA A 87 -3.78 12.48 -5.14
N ASP A 88 -2.67 12.81 -5.82
CA ASP A 88 -1.89 14.02 -5.59
C ASP A 88 -2.00 14.95 -6.80
N LYS A 89 -2.37 16.20 -6.57
CA LYS A 89 -2.49 17.19 -7.63
C LYS A 89 -1.13 17.79 -7.95
N THR A 90 -0.72 17.65 -9.18
CA THR A 90 0.52 18.24 -9.72
C THR A 90 0.19 19.27 -10.80
N PRO A 91 1.15 20.06 -11.26
CA PRO A 91 0.91 20.99 -12.38
C PRO A 91 0.47 20.30 -13.69
N THR A 92 0.78 19.02 -13.86
CA THR A 92 0.50 18.21 -15.05
C THR A 92 -0.74 17.32 -14.92
N GLY A 93 -1.34 17.22 -13.72
CA GLY A 93 -2.53 16.41 -13.50
C GLY A 93 -2.52 15.72 -12.14
N TRP A 94 -3.41 14.75 -11.98
CA TRP A 94 -3.49 13.91 -10.77
C TRP A 94 -2.58 12.70 -10.88
N ARG A 95 -1.92 12.33 -9.78
CA ARG A 95 -1.08 11.13 -9.67
C ARG A 95 -1.59 10.22 -8.57
N ASN A 96 -1.56 8.90 -8.81
CA ASN A 96 -1.78 7.90 -7.79
C ASN A 96 -0.60 7.90 -6.82
N THR A 97 -0.86 8.25 -5.55
CA THR A 97 0.19 8.61 -4.60
C THR A 97 -0.01 7.97 -3.25
N THR A 98 1.01 7.28 -2.75
CA THR A 98 1.07 6.87 -1.34
C THR A 98 1.80 7.93 -0.54
N TYR A 99 1.14 8.43 0.49
CA TYR A 99 1.66 9.42 1.43
C TYR A 99 2.22 8.73 2.67
N ALA A 100 3.31 9.27 3.19
CA ALA A 100 3.87 8.92 4.49
C ALA A 100 3.72 10.11 5.44
N LEU A 101 3.06 9.89 6.57
CA LEU A 101 2.90 10.88 7.65
C LEU A 101 3.73 10.48 8.86
N ASP A 102 4.35 11.45 9.49
CA ASP A 102 4.97 11.29 10.81
C ASP A 102 3.92 11.21 11.93
N ARG A 103 4.39 11.04 13.17
CA ARG A 103 3.52 10.94 14.37
C ARG A 103 2.79 12.26 14.70
N GLU A 104 3.24 13.37 14.16
CA GLU A 104 2.61 14.68 14.25
C GLU A 104 1.62 14.95 13.11
N GLY A 105 1.48 14.02 12.16
CA GLY A 105 0.57 14.10 11.03
C GLY A 105 1.10 14.98 9.88
N ASN A 106 2.40 15.27 9.86
CA ASN A 106 3.02 15.97 8.75
C ASN A 106 3.38 15.00 7.62
N VAL A 107 3.22 15.43 6.37
CA VAL A 107 3.69 14.66 5.21
C VAL A 107 5.21 14.71 5.17
N VAL A 108 5.85 13.57 5.40
CA VAL A 108 7.31 13.42 5.38
C VAL A 108 7.83 12.71 4.13
N GLY A 109 6.91 12.20 3.32
CA GLY A 109 7.27 11.60 2.03
C GLY A 109 6.06 11.25 1.18
N LYS A 110 6.33 11.02 -0.11
CA LYS A 110 5.36 10.58 -1.11
C LYS A 110 5.99 9.54 -2.01
N TYR A 111 5.19 8.55 -2.42
CA TYR A 111 5.54 7.60 -3.46
C TYR A 111 4.50 7.69 -4.57
N TYR A 112 4.91 8.00 -5.79
CA TYR A 112 4.07 7.94 -6.98
C TYR A 112 4.11 6.52 -7.54
N LYS A 113 2.95 5.90 -7.75
CA LYS A 113 2.81 4.55 -8.30
C LYS A 113 3.63 4.41 -9.57
N ALA A 114 4.60 3.50 -9.56
CA ALA A 114 5.57 3.37 -10.66
C ALA A 114 4.93 2.79 -11.93
N HIS A 115 3.98 1.87 -11.77
CA HIS A 115 3.27 1.19 -12.85
C HIS A 115 1.76 1.45 -12.77
N PRO A 116 1.26 2.57 -13.33
CA PRO A 116 -0.18 2.82 -13.42
C PRO A 116 -0.89 1.71 -14.21
N ALA A 117 -2.08 1.33 -13.75
CA ALA A 117 -2.90 0.35 -14.45
C ALA A 117 -3.44 0.94 -15.77
N PRO A 118 -3.82 0.11 -16.76
CA PRO A 118 -4.37 0.60 -18.03
C PRO A 118 -5.56 1.55 -17.88
N SER A 119 -6.42 1.34 -16.88
CA SER A 119 -7.55 2.24 -16.58
C SER A 119 -7.12 3.61 -16.07
N GLU A 120 -5.91 3.74 -15.53
CA GLU A 120 -5.39 5.01 -15.05
C GLU A 120 -4.81 5.86 -16.19
N VAL A 121 -4.24 5.20 -17.23
CA VAL A 121 -3.50 5.87 -18.32
C VAL A 121 -4.34 6.15 -19.55
N LYS A 122 -5.39 5.37 -19.81
CA LYS A 122 -6.25 5.52 -20.97
C LYS A 122 -6.97 6.86 -20.97
N THR A 123 -7.28 7.33 -22.17
CA THR A 123 -8.13 8.51 -22.36
C THR A 123 -9.58 8.23 -21.95
N ASP A 124 -10.37 9.29 -21.73
CA ASP A 124 -11.79 9.17 -21.40
C ASP A 124 -12.57 8.39 -22.49
N SER A 125 -12.26 8.63 -23.76
CA SER A 125 -12.87 7.91 -24.88
C SER A 125 -12.55 6.41 -24.91
N GLU A 126 -11.51 5.97 -24.21
CA GLU A 126 -11.10 4.57 -24.02
C GLU A 126 -11.54 4.00 -22.68
N GLY A 127 -12.33 4.74 -21.90
CA GLY A 127 -12.79 4.36 -20.57
C GLY A 127 -11.70 4.48 -19.49
N GLY A 128 -10.77 5.42 -19.64
CA GLY A 128 -9.69 5.68 -18.70
C GLY A 128 -9.86 6.98 -17.92
N ASN A 129 -8.99 7.18 -16.93
CA ASN A 129 -9.07 8.29 -15.98
C ASN A 129 -8.08 9.43 -16.29
N GLU A 130 -7.23 9.26 -17.31
CA GLU A 130 -6.24 10.27 -17.77
C GLU A 130 -5.41 10.87 -16.63
N LEU A 131 -4.86 10.02 -15.77
CA LEU A 131 -3.92 10.48 -14.75
C LEU A 131 -2.62 10.96 -15.39
N ASP A 132 -1.92 11.83 -14.71
CA ASP A 132 -0.56 12.18 -15.10
C ASP A 132 0.37 11.00 -14.80
N VAL A 133 0.84 10.38 -15.88
CA VAL A 133 1.73 9.22 -15.85
C VAL A 133 3.05 9.51 -16.57
N SER A 134 3.34 10.77 -16.82
CA SER A 134 4.55 11.21 -17.53
C SER A 134 5.86 10.76 -16.86
N TYR A 135 5.81 10.47 -15.57
CA TYR A 135 6.93 10.00 -14.75
C TYR A 135 7.01 8.47 -14.63
N SER A 136 5.96 7.75 -15.02
CA SER A 136 5.84 6.29 -14.85
C SER A 136 6.60 5.53 -15.95
N TYR A 137 6.84 4.24 -15.71
CA TYR A 137 7.58 3.35 -16.60
C TYR A 137 9.01 3.81 -16.95
N GLU A 138 9.50 4.86 -16.33
CA GLU A 138 10.90 5.25 -16.43
C GLU A 138 11.74 4.41 -15.48
N PHE A 139 12.90 3.95 -15.94
CA PHE A 139 13.85 3.29 -15.05
C PHE A 139 14.40 4.31 -14.05
N ARG A 140 14.03 4.14 -12.80
CA ARG A 140 14.53 4.93 -11.69
C ARG A 140 14.71 4.07 -10.44
N GLU A 141 15.61 4.53 -9.59
CA GLU A 141 15.74 3.91 -8.27
C GLU A 141 14.44 4.09 -7.47
N PRO A 142 13.99 3.05 -6.74
CA PRO A 142 12.78 3.14 -5.93
C PRO A 142 12.94 4.21 -4.85
N ASP A 143 11.87 4.91 -4.59
CA ASP A 143 11.81 5.82 -3.48
C ASP A 143 11.83 5.02 -2.16
N VAL A 144 12.75 5.36 -1.27
CA VAL A 144 12.83 4.83 0.09
C VAL A 144 12.71 6.00 1.04
N ILE A 145 11.72 5.94 1.91
CA ILE A 145 11.49 6.96 2.93
C ILE A 145 12.00 6.41 4.27
N GLU A 146 12.89 7.13 4.91
CA GLU A 146 13.39 6.78 6.23
C GLU A 146 12.68 7.61 7.29
N ILE A 147 12.00 6.93 8.23
CA ILE A 147 11.31 7.55 9.36
C ILE A 147 11.78 6.82 10.62
N GLU A 148 12.32 7.55 11.60
CA GLU A 148 12.80 7.00 12.88
C GLU A 148 13.83 5.87 12.71
N GLY A 149 14.66 5.94 11.67
CA GLY A 149 15.69 4.94 11.37
C GLY A 149 15.14 3.65 10.77
N ILE A 150 13.88 3.62 10.34
CA ILE A 150 13.22 2.52 9.61
C ILE A 150 13.11 2.92 8.15
N ARG A 151 13.53 2.03 7.26
CA ARG A 151 13.51 2.24 5.82
C ARG A 151 12.27 1.61 5.21
N PHE A 152 11.36 2.46 4.76
CA PHE A 152 10.13 2.06 4.09
C PHE A 152 10.30 2.08 2.57
N GLY A 153 10.00 0.97 1.93
CA GLY A 153 9.81 0.88 0.47
C GLY A 153 8.32 0.82 0.14
N PHE A 154 7.98 0.98 -1.13
CA PHE A 154 6.58 1.11 -1.53
C PHE A 154 6.27 0.26 -2.75
N MET A 155 5.05 -0.27 -2.80
CA MET A 155 4.44 -0.89 -3.97
C MET A 155 2.93 -0.63 -3.95
N THR A 156 2.38 -0.14 -5.05
CA THR A 156 0.95 0.17 -5.15
C THR A 156 0.29 -0.69 -6.21
N CYS A 157 -0.61 -1.59 -5.79
CA CYS A 157 -1.52 -2.35 -6.64
C CYS A 157 -0.81 -3.01 -7.85
N TYR A 158 -0.86 -2.38 -9.02
CA TYR A 158 -0.30 -2.89 -10.27
C TYR A 158 1.22 -3.08 -10.23
N ASP A 159 1.95 -2.36 -9.34
CA ASP A 159 3.40 -2.55 -9.13
C ASP A 159 3.77 -3.97 -8.73
N PHE A 160 2.87 -4.69 -8.05
CA PHE A 160 3.10 -6.06 -7.59
C PHE A 160 3.29 -7.07 -8.73
N TYR A 161 2.85 -6.75 -9.95
CA TYR A 161 3.00 -7.64 -11.10
C TYR A 161 4.36 -7.50 -11.80
N PHE A 162 5.14 -6.46 -11.48
CA PHE A 162 6.40 -6.16 -12.15
C PHE A 162 7.58 -6.62 -11.30
N TYR A 163 8.24 -7.67 -11.77
CA TYR A 163 9.38 -8.28 -11.07
C TYR A 163 10.52 -7.27 -10.82
N GLU A 164 10.76 -6.36 -11.77
CA GLU A 164 11.78 -5.31 -11.67
C GLU A 164 11.58 -4.34 -10.52
N SER A 165 10.38 -4.27 -9.94
CA SER A 165 10.10 -3.46 -8.74
C SER A 165 10.68 -4.08 -7.46
N PHE A 166 10.95 -5.39 -7.44
CA PHE A 166 11.36 -6.13 -6.24
C PHE A 166 12.86 -5.99 -5.96
N GLU A 167 13.67 -6.12 -6.99
CA GLU A 167 15.13 -6.12 -6.86
C GLU A 167 15.68 -4.81 -6.30
N PRO A 168 15.21 -3.63 -6.76
CA PRO A 168 15.66 -2.37 -6.20
C PRO A 168 15.32 -2.21 -4.70
N LEU A 169 14.18 -2.71 -4.25
CA LEU A 169 13.82 -2.69 -2.82
C LEU A 169 14.77 -3.58 -1.99
N ALA A 170 15.11 -4.77 -2.51
CA ALA A 170 16.09 -5.66 -1.88
C ALA A 170 17.48 -5.01 -1.82
N ARG A 171 17.92 -4.40 -2.91
CA ARG A 171 19.20 -3.71 -3.04
C ARG A 171 19.29 -2.52 -2.08
N LYS A 172 18.24 -1.75 -1.93
CA LYS A 172 18.12 -0.65 -0.97
C LYS A 172 18.00 -1.13 0.48
N ASN A 173 17.92 -2.46 0.71
CA ASN A 173 17.82 -3.07 2.04
C ASN A 173 16.71 -2.44 2.89
N VAL A 174 15.50 -2.31 2.32
CA VAL A 174 14.35 -1.79 3.04
C VAL A 174 13.96 -2.71 4.21
N ASP A 175 13.39 -2.13 5.26
CA ASP A 175 12.95 -2.89 6.43
C ASP A 175 11.51 -3.35 6.28
N ILE A 176 10.67 -2.46 5.79
CA ILE A 176 9.23 -2.67 5.61
C ILE A 176 8.82 -2.17 4.23
N ILE A 177 8.08 -2.98 3.50
CA ILE A 177 7.41 -2.58 2.26
C ILE A 177 5.96 -2.27 2.59
N ILE A 178 5.53 -1.05 2.26
CA ILE A 178 4.14 -0.61 2.36
C ILE A 178 3.45 -0.90 1.03
N GLY A 179 2.38 -1.69 1.10
CA GLY A 179 1.55 -2.04 -0.05
C GLY A 179 0.15 -1.45 0.08
N CYS A 180 -0.21 -0.51 -0.80
CA CYS A 180 -1.58 -0.03 -0.93
C CYS A 180 -2.21 -0.65 -2.18
N SER A 181 -3.39 -1.28 -2.07
CA SER A 181 -3.85 -2.12 -3.18
C SER A 181 -5.35 -2.14 -3.42
N HIS A 182 -5.71 -2.18 -4.72
CA HIS A 182 -7.03 -2.47 -5.29
C HIS A 182 -6.99 -3.64 -6.28
N GLN A 183 -6.15 -4.64 -6.08
CA GLN A 183 -6.07 -5.82 -6.96
C GLN A 183 -7.37 -6.64 -6.88
N ARG A 184 -8.39 -6.23 -7.64
CA ARG A 184 -9.78 -6.70 -7.51
C ARG A 184 -10.09 -7.98 -8.27
N THR A 185 -9.18 -8.47 -9.09
CA THR A 185 -9.40 -9.66 -9.96
C THR A 185 -8.58 -10.87 -9.53
N ASP A 186 -7.58 -10.68 -8.67
CA ASP A 186 -6.73 -11.77 -8.20
C ASP A 186 -7.41 -12.61 -7.13
N THR A 187 -7.20 -13.91 -7.20
CA THR A 187 -7.62 -14.85 -6.16
C THR A 187 -6.79 -14.66 -4.89
N HIS A 188 -7.35 -15.03 -3.74
CA HIS A 188 -6.63 -15.00 -2.47
C HIS A 188 -5.33 -15.83 -2.52
N GLU A 189 -5.33 -16.93 -3.27
CA GLU A 189 -4.14 -17.76 -3.44
C GLU A 189 -3.05 -17.02 -4.25
N ALA A 190 -3.40 -16.40 -5.38
CA ALA A 190 -2.46 -15.62 -6.18
C ALA A 190 -1.85 -14.46 -5.38
N LEU A 191 -2.68 -13.73 -4.63
CA LEU A 191 -2.22 -12.65 -3.75
C LEU A 191 -1.30 -13.17 -2.63
N SER A 192 -1.61 -14.33 -2.04
CA SER A 192 -0.76 -14.93 -1.02
C SER A 192 0.61 -15.32 -1.58
N ILE A 193 0.66 -15.89 -2.79
CA ILE A 193 1.92 -16.27 -3.46
C ILE A 193 2.78 -15.02 -3.69
N ILE A 194 2.24 -14.00 -4.33
CA ILE A 194 2.95 -12.76 -4.65
C ILE A 194 3.49 -12.08 -3.37
N ASN A 195 2.63 -11.91 -2.37
CA ASN A 195 2.96 -11.22 -1.12
C ASN A 195 4.08 -11.95 -0.35
N ARG A 196 4.01 -13.26 -0.24
CA ARG A 196 5.02 -14.08 0.45
C ARG A 196 6.34 -14.13 -0.34
N PHE A 197 6.25 -14.25 -1.66
CA PHE A 197 7.43 -14.23 -2.53
C PHE A 197 8.17 -12.88 -2.41
N LEU A 198 7.46 -11.76 -2.42
CA LEU A 198 8.02 -10.43 -2.23
C LEU A 198 8.83 -10.34 -0.93
N CYS A 199 8.24 -10.73 0.20
CA CYS A 199 8.92 -10.72 1.49
C CYS A 199 10.17 -11.59 1.51
N TYR A 200 10.04 -12.83 1.03
CA TYR A 200 11.16 -13.77 1.00
C TYR A 200 12.29 -13.28 0.09
N ASN A 201 11.96 -12.69 -1.04
CA ASN A 201 12.92 -12.26 -2.03
C ASN A 201 13.65 -10.98 -1.62
N THR A 202 12.93 -10.00 -1.07
CA THR A 202 13.48 -8.72 -0.63
C THR A 202 14.09 -8.77 0.77
N ASN A 203 13.79 -9.80 1.56
CA ASN A 203 14.14 -9.93 2.97
C ASN A 203 13.60 -8.76 3.83
N ALA A 204 12.41 -8.30 3.51
CA ALA A 204 11.69 -7.22 4.19
C ALA A 204 10.32 -7.70 4.69
N TYR A 205 9.77 -7.00 5.69
CA TYR A 205 8.35 -7.16 6.02
C TYR A 205 7.49 -6.58 4.90
N LEU A 206 6.31 -7.16 4.67
CA LEU A 206 5.24 -6.53 3.89
C LEU A 206 4.11 -6.14 4.84
N VAL A 207 3.69 -4.90 4.75
CA VAL A 207 2.47 -4.35 5.36
C VAL A 207 1.56 -3.93 4.21
N ARG A 208 0.64 -4.81 3.83
CA ARG A 208 -0.28 -4.58 2.73
C ARG A 208 -1.67 -4.28 3.25
N SER A 209 -2.22 -3.15 2.84
CA SER A 209 -3.63 -2.79 3.03
C SER A 209 -4.34 -2.80 1.68
N ALA A 210 -5.49 -3.44 1.63
CA ALA A 210 -6.32 -3.57 0.44
C ALA A 210 -7.79 -3.34 0.77
N VAL A 211 -8.62 -3.28 -0.25
CA VAL A 211 -10.08 -3.24 -0.10
C VAL A 211 -10.67 -4.63 -0.20
N SER A 212 -11.85 -4.85 0.37
CA SER A 212 -12.63 -6.09 0.24
C SER A 212 -13.87 -5.90 -0.62
N LEU A 213 -14.17 -6.87 -1.46
CA LEU A 213 -15.43 -6.92 -2.23
C LEU A 213 -16.58 -7.59 -1.45
N GLY A 214 -16.39 -7.81 -0.14
CA GLY A 214 -17.36 -8.44 0.75
C GLY A 214 -16.95 -9.83 1.21
N LEU A 215 -17.54 -10.31 2.29
CA LEU A 215 -17.15 -11.50 3.04
C LEU A 215 -17.13 -12.80 2.21
N ASP A 216 -18.00 -12.90 1.23
CA ASP A 216 -18.13 -14.10 0.37
C ASP A 216 -17.17 -14.08 -0.83
N SER A 217 -16.46 -12.98 -1.05
CA SER A 217 -15.53 -12.84 -2.17
C SER A 217 -14.36 -13.83 -2.06
N LYS A 218 -13.97 -14.41 -3.18
CA LYS A 218 -12.77 -15.27 -3.31
C LYS A 218 -11.62 -14.56 -4.03
N ILE A 219 -11.83 -13.31 -4.37
CA ILE A 219 -10.87 -12.42 -5.04
C ILE A 219 -10.73 -11.13 -4.27
N CYS A 220 -9.69 -10.37 -4.54
CA CYS A 220 -9.40 -9.10 -3.86
C CYS A 220 -9.06 -9.30 -2.37
N GLY A 221 -9.05 -8.23 -1.59
CA GLY A 221 -8.74 -8.31 -0.16
C GLY A 221 -7.29 -8.70 0.12
N CYS A 222 -7.13 -9.63 1.05
CA CYS A 222 -5.83 -10.12 1.51
C CYS A 222 -4.92 -9.01 2.05
N SER A 223 -5.51 -8.02 2.78
CA SER A 223 -4.68 -7.17 3.61
C SER A 223 -3.86 -8.06 4.55
N SER A 224 -2.57 -7.83 4.59
CA SER A 224 -1.67 -8.79 5.24
C SER A 224 -0.44 -8.14 5.86
N ILE A 225 0.05 -8.77 6.92
CA ILE A 225 1.36 -8.48 7.51
C ILE A 225 2.18 -9.76 7.38
N ILE A 226 3.30 -9.70 6.66
CA ILE A 226 4.12 -10.88 6.33
C ILE A 226 5.57 -10.62 6.72
N ALA A 227 6.18 -11.59 7.38
CA ALA A 227 7.56 -11.53 7.81
C ALA A 227 8.56 -11.81 6.67
N PRO A 228 9.84 -11.43 6.81
CA PRO A 228 10.88 -11.62 5.79
C PRO A 228 11.11 -13.08 5.37
N ASP A 229 10.71 -14.05 6.19
CA ASP A 229 10.76 -15.49 5.87
C ASP A 229 9.53 -15.99 5.09
N GLY A 230 8.61 -15.11 4.75
CA GLY A 230 7.35 -15.43 4.07
C GLY A 230 6.26 -15.95 5.02
N ARG A 231 6.49 -15.95 6.34
CA ARG A 231 5.49 -16.33 7.33
C ARG A 231 4.42 -15.25 7.44
N VAL A 232 3.17 -15.66 7.29
CA VAL A 232 2.01 -14.80 7.40
C VAL A 232 1.71 -14.56 8.89
N LEU A 233 1.70 -13.30 9.31
CA LEU A 233 1.34 -12.88 10.66
C LEU A 233 -0.14 -12.47 10.72
N VAL A 234 -0.62 -11.82 9.67
CA VAL A 234 -2.02 -11.47 9.44
C VAL A 234 -2.37 -11.71 7.97
N ASP A 235 -3.53 -12.27 7.71
CA ASP A 235 -4.17 -12.36 6.40
C ASP A 235 -5.68 -12.21 6.58
N MET A 236 -6.21 -11.08 6.16
CA MET A 236 -7.63 -10.75 6.32
C MET A 236 -8.52 -11.37 5.23
N LYS A 237 -7.93 -11.91 4.16
CA LYS A 237 -8.70 -12.42 3.00
C LYS A 237 -9.81 -11.45 2.59
N SER A 238 -11.08 -11.85 2.70
CA SER A 238 -12.25 -11.02 2.41
C SER A 238 -12.87 -10.31 3.62
N GLU A 239 -12.29 -10.49 4.82
CA GLU A 239 -12.81 -9.83 6.03
C GLU A 239 -12.75 -8.31 5.91
N ILE A 240 -13.77 -7.62 6.42
CA ILE A 240 -13.83 -6.16 6.47
C ILE A 240 -13.52 -5.75 7.91
N GLY A 241 -12.61 -4.79 8.09
CA GLY A 241 -12.24 -4.35 9.43
C GLY A 241 -10.80 -3.88 9.56
N VAL A 242 -10.31 -4.00 10.79
CA VAL A 242 -8.96 -3.64 11.19
C VAL A 242 -8.29 -4.86 11.81
N SER A 243 -7.04 -5.09 11.44
CA SER A 243 -6.22 -6.16 12.06
C SER A 243 -4.83 -5.66 12.37
N SER A 244 -4.11 -6.34 13.26
CA SER A 244 -2.78 -5.91 13.69
C SER A 244 -1.85 -7.07 14.03
N ALA A 245 -0.54 -6.79 13.98
CA ALA A 245 0.49 -7.67 14.49
C ALA A 245 1.65 -6.88 15.08
N ASP A 246 2.33 -7.51 16.04
CA ASP A 246 3.61 -7.03 16.55
C ASP A 246 4.75 -7.59 15.71
N ILE A 247 5.67 -6.71 15.28
CA ILE A 247 6.87 -7.08 14.54
C ILE A 247 8.13 -6.54 15.21
N ASP A 248 9.24 -7.20 14.94
CA ASP A 248 10.58 -6.65 15.14
C ASP A 248 11.12 -6.19 13.78
N GLN A 249 10.99 -4.91 13.48
CA GLN A 249 11.33 -4.32 12.18
C GLN A 249 12.81 -4.48 11.80
N ARG A 250 13.68 -4.78 12.75
CA ARG A 250 15.11 -5.00 12.51
C ARG A 250 15.42 -6.46 12.17
N LYS A 251 14.46 -7.36 12.39
CA LYS A 251 14.64 -8.79 12.13
C LYS A 251 14.63 -9.07 10.64
N LYS A 252 15.74 -9.65 10.19
CA LYS A 252 15.89 -10.18 8.83
C LYS A 252 15.89 -11.70 8.86
N TYR A 253 15.49 -12.33 7.75
CA TYR A 253 15.55 -13.76 7.59
C TYR A 253 16.92 -14.20 7.09
N TYR A 254 17.58 -15.02 7.86
CA TYR A 254 18.86 -15.60 7.49
C TYR A 254 18.61 -16.92 6.74
N LYS A 255 18.73 -16.87 5.40
CA LYS A 255 18.55 -18.07 4.57
C LYS A 255 19.54 -19.14 4.96
N PRO A 256 19.05 -20.37 5.27
CA PRO A 256 19.92 -21.45 5.72
C PRO A 256 20.79 -22.00 4.60
N ALA A 257 21.55 -23.03 4.89
CA ALA A 257 22.58 -23.72 4.12
C ALA A 257 22.54 -23.60 2.57
N GLY A 258 23.66 -23.58 1.91
CA GLY A 258 23.79 -23.35 0.48
C GLY A 258 23.99 -21.88 0.10
N PHE A 259 23.42 -20.97 0.85
CA PHE A 259 23.65 -19.53 0.70
C PHE A 259 24.51 -18.94 1.83
N GLY A 260 24.97 -19.79 2.75
CA GLY A 260 25.84 -19.41 3.86
C GLY A 260 25.18 -18.57 4.94
N GLY A 261 23.85 -18.48 4.95
CA GLY A 261 23.04 -17.95 6.04
C GLY A 261 23.19 -16.46 6.39
N ALA A 262 24.14 -15.75 5.88
CA ALA A 262 24.42 -14.39 6.31
C ALA A 262 23.80 -13.33 5.37
N PRO A 263 23.13 -12.28 5.89
CA PRO A 263 22.55 -11.21 5.10
C PRO A 263 23.55 -10.51 4.17
N TRP A 264 24.82 -10.46 4.56
CA TRP A 264 25.88 -9.83 3.77
C TRP A 264 26.09 -10.52 2.41
N ARG A 265 25.75 -11.82 2.25
CA ARG A 265 25.83 -12.51 0.96
C ARG A 265 24.71 -12.10 -0.01
N MET A 266 23.57 -11.68 0.50
CA MET A 266 22.59 -10.97 -0.32
C MET A 266 23.16 -9.63 -0.80
N ARG A 267 23.85 -8.90 0.08
CA ARG A 267 24.55 -7.66 -0.29
C ARG A 267 25.65 -7.91 -1.34
N ALA A 268 26.45 -8.97 -1.19
CA ALA A 268 27.49 -9.29 -2.14
C ALA A 268 26.96 -9.67 -3.53
N ARG A 269 25.76 -10.25 -3.62
CA ARG A 269 25.12 -10.59 -4.90
C ARG A 269 24.61 -9.37 -5.65
N TYR A 270 24.20 -8.34 -4.93
CA TYR A 270 23.67 -7.10 -5.49
C TYR A 270 24.65 -5.92 -5.40
N GLY A 271 25.92 -6.19 -5.06
CA GLY A 271 27.00 -5.21 -4.94
C GLY A 271 27.17 -4.66 -3.52
N SER A 272 28.34 -4.10 -3.27
CA SER A 272 28.61 -3.36 -2.03
C SER A 272 28.00 -1.98 -2.16
N TRP A 273 27.00 -1.76 -1.45
CA TRP A 273 26.19 -0.55 -1.51
C TRP A 273 26.31 0.26 -0.24
#